data_d1fe2e6718ae5268008f4180677ec3fa
#
_entry.id   d1fe2e6718ae5268008f4180677ec3fa
#
_cell.length_a   1.000
_cell.length_b   1.000
_cell.length_c   1.000
_cell.angle_alpha   90.00
_cell.angle_beta   90.00
_cell.angle_gamma   90.00
#
_symmetry.space_group_name_H-M   'P 1'
#
loop_
_entity.id
_entity.type
_entity.pdbx_description
1 polymer ?
#
loop_
_entity_poly.entity_id
_entity_poly.type
_entity_poly.pdbx_seq_one_letter_code
_entity_poly.pdbx_strand_id
1 'polypeptide(L)'
;MAKMRWGEEGPKDDEAARRRLIDSAEKCFKRYGVAKTTVEDVATQANVSRATVYRYFEGRDELVLGVLLREAGRFVKRLRKHIDLQPTFSDAIIEGAVFTLENVRGDANLGMLFAPETVGLTTRVEGAPEALFDISLEIMLPIFELGNKEGELREGIDLVDASEWMMRVIISLLVVEVPSERNAEELRIFLRNFLLPALVATPPAPVLPGGRARAQVGAG
;
A
#
# COMPACT_ATOMS: atom_id res chain seq x y z
N MET A 1 -25.47 -1.21 -32.96
CA MET A 1 -24.70 -1.55 -31.80
C MET A 1 -23.57 -2.51 -32.22
N ALA A 2 -22.32 -2.06 -32.19
CA ALA A 2 -21.18 -2.92 -32.55
C ALA A 2 -20.98 -3.99 -31.46
N LYS A 3 -21.11 -5.26 -31.85
CA LYS A 3 -20.91 -6.43 -30.97
C LYS A 3 -19.48 -6.38 -30.45
N MET A 4 -19.30 -6.19 -29.10
CA MET A 4 -18.01 -6.28 -28.45
C MET A 4 -17.39 -7.65 -28.72
N ARG A 5 -16.22 -7.68 -29.37
CA ARG A 5 -15.48 -8.93 -29.60
C ARG A 5 -14.62 -9.24 -28.37
N TRP A 6 -15.18 -9.99 -27.45
CA TRP A 6 -14.46 -10.59 -26.32
C TRP A 6 -13.99 -12.03 -26.60
N GLY A 7 -13.99 -12.48 -27.85
CA GLY A 7 -13.85 -13.88 -28.22
C GLY A 7 -15.15 -14.67 -27.99
N GLU A 8 -15.07 -16.00 -28.00
CA GLU A 8 -16.26 -16.87 -27.91
C GLU A 8 -16.90 -16.85 -26.50
N GLU A 9 -16.14 -16.52 -25.45
CA GLU A 9 -16.63 -16.35 -24.07
C GLU A 9 -16.47 -14.91 -23.61
N GLY A 10 -17.46 -14.06 -23.90
CA GLY A 10 -17.51 -12.70 -23.39
C GLY A 10 -17.75 -12.64 -21.88
N PRO A 11 -17.28 -11.57 -21.19
CA PRO A 11 -17.58 -11.37 -19.77
C PRO A 11 -19.08 -11.25 -19.54
N LYS A 12 -19.55 -11.78 -18.39
CA LYS A 12 -20.98 -11.82 -18.04
C LYS A 12 -21.57 -10.46 -17.75
N ASP A 13 -20.75 -9.55 -17.24
CA ASP A 13 -21.10 -8.18 -16.83
C ASP A 13 -19.89 -7.23 -16.94
N ASP A 14 -20.13 -5.95 -16.70
CA ASP A 14 -19.11 -4.92 -16.78
C ASP A 14 -18.01 -5.11 -15.73
N GLU A 15 -18.33 -5.65 -14.56
CA GLU A 15 -17.34 -5.93 -13.53
C GLU A 15 -16.40 -7.07 -13.94
N ALA A 16 -16.93 -8.13 -14.54
CA ALA A 16 -16.13 -9.22 -15.11
C ALA A 16 -15.25 -8.72 -16.26
N ALA A 17 -15.76 -7.77 -17.06
CA ALA A 17 -14.98 -7.11 -18.11
C ALA A 17 -13.81 -6.30 -17.51
N ARG A 18 -14.08 -5.46 -16.52
CA ARG A 18 -13.03 -4.69 -15.82
C ARG A 18 -11.99 -5.62 -15.21
N ARG A 19 -12.40 -6.69 -14.49
CA ARG A 19 -11.48 -7.70 -13.92
C ARG A 19 -10.56 -8.30 -14.99
N ARG A 20 -11.10 -8.73 -16.14
CA ARG A 20 -10.32 -9.32 -17.24
C ARG A 20 -9.30 -8.33 -17.83
N LEU A 21 -9.65 -7.07 -17.94
CA LEU A 21 -8.73 -6.02 -18.41
C LEU A 21 -7.63 -5.76 -17.38
N ILE A 22 -7.94 -5.71 -16.10
CA ILE A 22 -6.95 -5.58 -15.02
C ILE A 22 -6.01 -6.80 -14.98
N ASP A 23 -6.53 -8.04 -15.18
CA ASP A 23 -5.70 -9.26 -15.29
C ASP A 23 -4.71 -9.17 -16.46
N SER A 24 -5.17 -8.61 -17.58
CA SER A 24 -4.34 -8.43 -18.77
C SER A 24 -3.30 -7.33 -18.55
N ALA A 25 -3.67 -6.23 -17.90
CA ALA A 25 -2.76 -5.16 -17.53
C ALA A 25 -1.66 -5.65 -16.57
N GLU A 26 -2.02 -6.43 -15.54
CA GLU A 26 -1.04 -7.03 -14.61
C GLU A 26 -0.02 -7.90 -15.33
N LYS A 27 -0.47 -8.75 -16.28
CA LYS A 27 0.43 -9.59 -17.11
C LYS A 27 1.38 -8.75 -17.95
N CYS A 28 0.88 -7.67 -18.54
CA CYS A 28 1.69 -6.73 -19.33
C CYS A 28 2.71 -6.01 -18.44
N PHE A 29 2.30 -5.53 -17.26
CA PHE A 29 3.19 -4.86 -16.31
C PHE A 29 4.31 -5.78 -15.82
N LYS A 30 4.00 -7.05 -15.53
CA LYS A 30 5.02 -8.06 -15.17
C LYS A 30 6.00 -8.35 -16.30
N ARG A 31 5.54 -8.30 -17.54
CA ARG A 31 6.38 -8.65 -18.71
C ARG A 31 7.22 -7.47 -19.23
N TYR A 32 6.66 -6.28 -19.26
CA TYR A 32 7.24 -5.11 -19.92
C TYR A 32 7.61 -3.98 -18.94
N GLY A 33 7.17 -4.07 -17.69
CA GLY A 33 7.22 -2.98 -16.71
C GLY A 33 6.05 -2.01 -16.86
N VAL A 34 5.71 -1.33 -15.76
CA VAL A 34 4.60 -0.35 -15.75
C VAL A 34 4.88 0.79 -16.73
N ALA A 35 6.09 1.37 -16.71
CA ALA A 35 6.44 2.53 -17.53
C ALA A 35 6.32 2.28 -19.05
N LYS A 36 6.60 1.06 -19.51
CA LYS A 36 6.63 0.70 -20.94
C LYS A 36 5.31 0.15 -21.47
N THR A 37 4.41 -0.29 -20.59
CA THR A 37 3.13 -0.89 -21.02
C THR A 37 2.17 0.18 -21.54
N THR A 38 1.56 -0.09 -22.67
CA THR A 38 0.56 0.77 -23.35
C THR A 38 -0.84 0.16 -23.24
N VAL A 39 -1.87 0.97 -23.50
CA VAL A 39 -3.27 0.49 -23.63
C VAL A 39 -3.39 -0.54 -24.77
N GLU A 40 -2.58 -0.42 -25.82
CA GLU A 40 -2.53 -1.35 -26.95
C GLU A 40 -2.06 -2.75 -26.52
N ASP A 41 -1.01 -2.81 -25.69
CA ASP A 41 -0.50 -4.08 -25.16
C ASP A 41 -1.56 -4.78 -24.32
N VAL A 42 -2.28 -4.01 -23.48
CA VAL A 42 -3.38 -4.55 -22.65
C VAL A 42 -4.54 -5.03 -23.53
N ALA A 43 -4.93 -4.27 -24.57
CA ALA A 43 -5.97 -4.67 -25.50
C ALA A 43 -5.60 -5.98 -26.24
N THR A 44 -4.36 -6.08 -26.71
CA THR A 44 -3.82 -7.27 -27.38
C THR A 44 -3.81 -8.46 -26.40
N GLN A 45 -3.32 -8.29 -25.19
CA GLN A 45 -3.27 -9.33 -24.15
C GLN A 45 -4.67 -9.81 -23.73
N ALA A 46 -5.66 -8.91 -23.70
CA ALA A 46 -7.06 -9.21 -23.39
C ALA A 46 -7.84 -9.79 -24.58
N ASN A 47 -7.24 -9.76 -25.79
CA ASN A 47 -7.90 -10.09 -27.07
C ASN A 47 -9.16 -9.25 -27.34
N VAL A 48 -9.03 -7.93 -27.19
CA VAL A 48 -10.10 -6.95 -27.44
C VAL A 48 -9.57 -5.76 -28.24
N SER A 49 -10.47 -4.89 -28.72
CA SER A 49 -10.08 -3.64 -29.36
C SER A 49 -9.64 -2.59 -28.31
N ARG A 50 -8.80 -1.63 -28.71
CA ARG A 50 -8.50 -0.44 -27.88
C ARG A 50 -9.76 0.29 -27.43
N ALA A 51 -10.73 0.45 -28.33
CA ALA A 51 -12.02 1.06 -28.01
C ALA A 51 -12.76 0.32 -26.89
N THR A 52 -12.58 -1.01 -26.80
CA THR A 52 -13.13 -1.80 -25.70
C THR A 52 -12.44 -1.46 -24.37
N VAL A 53 -11.12 -1.27 -24.36
CA VAL A 53 -10.40 -0.85 -23.14
C VAL A 53 -10.85 0.53 -22.69
N TYR A 54 -10.88 1.51 -23.63
CA TYR A 54 -11.31 2.89 -23.33
C TYR A 54 -12.78 3.02 -22.88
N ARG A 55 -13.60 2.02 -23.12
CA ARG A 55 -14.97 1.99 -22.57
C ARG A 55 -14.99 1.78 -21.05
N TYR A 56 -13.99 1.10 -20.48
CA TYR A 56 -13.92 0.72 -19.07
C TYR A 56 -12.88 1.51 -18.28
N PHE A 57 -11.88 2.07 -18.96
CA PHE A 57 -10.76 2.80 -18.38
C PHE A 57 -10.43 3.99 -19.25
N GLU A 58 -10.37 5.17 -18.69
CA GLU A 58 -10.07 6.41 -19.42
C GLU A 58 -8.67 6.41 -20.04
N GLY A 59 -7.77 5.59 -19.51
CA GLY A 59 -6.42 5.46 -20.03
C GLY A 59 -5.55 4.49 -19.25
N ARG A 60 -4.26 4.61 -19.52
CA ARG A 60 -3.22 3.77 -18.91
C ARG A 60 -3.15 3.96 -17.39
N ASP A 61 -3.23 5.19 -16.91
CA ASP A 61 -3.08 5.51 -15.50
C ASP A 61 -4.23 4.90 -14.66
N GLU A 62 -5.45 4.88 -15.18
CA GLU A 62 -6.57 4.19 -14.53
C GLU A 62 -6.42 2.67 -14.52
N LEU A 63 -5.82 2.07 -15.56
CA LEU A 63 -5.45 0.65 -15.57
C LEU A 63 -4.37 0.35 -14.51
N VAL A 64 -3.37 1.22 -14.38
CA VAL A 64 -2.34 1.09 -13.35
C VAL A 64 -2.98 1.17 -11.97
N LEU A 65 -3.83 2.16 -11.70
CA LEU A 65 -4.57 2.28 -10.44
C LEU A 65 -5.40 1.03 -10.14
N GLY A 66 -6.12 0.50 -11.13
CA GLY A 66 -6.91 -0.73 -10.96
C GLY A 66 -6.07 -1.95 -10.56
N VAL A 67 -4.87 -2.11 -11.14
CA VAL A 67 -3.92 -3.18 -10.74
C VAL A 67 -3.39 -2.92 -9.32
N LEU A 68 -3.04 -1.67 -9.00
CA LEU A 68 -2.56 -1.27 -7.68
C LEU A 68 -3.56 -1.57 -6.57
N LEU A 69 -4.80 -1.12 -6.72
CA LEU A 69 -5.85 -1.35 -5.73
C LEU A 69 -6.11 -2.85 -5.52
N ARG A 70 -6.03 -3.65 -6.58
CA ARG A 70 -6.16 -5.11 -6.47
C ARG A 70 -5.00 -5.74 -5.70
N GLU A 71 -3.76 -5.35 -6.00
CA GLU A 71 -2.57 -5.83 -5.27
C GLU A 71 -2.59 -5.38 -3.81
N ALA A 72 -2.99 -4.13 -3.56
CA ALA A 72 -3.19 -3.62 -2.21
C ALA A 72 -4.24 -4.45 -1.45
N GLY A 73 -5.39 -4.77 -2.06
CA GLY A 73 -6.40 -5.63 -1.44
C GLY A 73 -5.91 -7.06 -1.14
N ARG A 74 -5.03 -7.63 -1.99
CA ARG A 74 -4.37 -8.91 -1.70
C ARG A 74 -3.39 -8.80 -0.54
N PHE A 75 -2.66 -7.69 -0.49
CA PHE A 75 -1.71 -7.40 0.59
C PHE A 75 -2.44 -7.21 1.92
N VAL A 76 -3.51 -6.39 1.96
CA VAL A 76 -4.33 -6.16 3.16
C VAL A 76 -4.80 -7.46 3.79
N LYS A 77 -5.24 -8.43 2.99
CA LYS A 77 -5.66 -9.75 3.50
C LYS A 77 -4.53 -10.52 4.19
N ARG A 78 -3.28 -10.38 3.71
CA ARG A 78 -2.10 -11.00 4.35
C ARG A 78 -1.71 -10.25 5.60
N LEU A 79 -1.68 -8.93 5.53
CA LEU A 79 -1.38 -8.05 6.65
C LEU A 79 -2.38 -8.26 7.79
N ARG A 80 -3.68 -8.34 7.49
CA ARG A 80 -4.72 -8.59 8.50
C ARG A 80 -4.48 -9.87 9.28
N LYS A 81 -4.17 -10.98 8.59
CA LYS A 81 -3.82 -12.24 9.25
C LYS A 81 -2.61 -12.12 10.17
N HIS A 82 -1.65 -11.27 9.82
CA HIS A 82 -0.48 -11.03 10.63
C HIS A 82 -0.82 -10.17 11.87
N ILE A 83 -1.62 -9.14 11.68
CA ILE A 83 -2.11 -8.24 12.75
C ILE A 83 -2.99 -9.00 13.75
N ASP A 84 -3.90 -9.87 13.28
CA ASP A 84 -4.81 -10.65 14.11
C ASP A 84 -4.09 -11.61 15.08
N LEU A 85 -2.80 -11.89 14.86
CA LEU A 85 -1.96 -12.70 15.75
C LEU A 85 -1.31 -11.86 16.86
N GLN A 86 -1.40 -10.56 16.82
CA GLN A 86 -0.72 -9.70 17.79
C GLN A 86 -1.56 -9.56 19.06
N PRO A 87 -0.91 -9.69 20.24
CA PRO A 87 -1.64 -9.73 21.50
C PRO A 87 -2.14 -8.35 21.97
N THR A 88 -1.48 -7.25 21.53
CA THR A 88 -1.77 -5.89 21.99
C THR A 88 -1.90 -4.93 20.81
N PHE A 89 -2.56 -3.78 21.04
CA PHE A 89 -2.61 -2.67 20.09
C PHE A 89 -1.20 -2.22 19.68
N SER A 90 -0.32 -2.05 20.67
CA SER A 90 1.07 -1.63 20.45
C SER A 90 1.84 -2.60 19.54
N ASP A 91 1.67 -3.91 19.75
CA ASP A 91 2.31 -4.94 18.92
C ASP A 91 1.69 -4.96 17.51
N ALA A 92 0.37 -4.82 17.39
CA ALA A 92 -0.32 -4.76 16.10
C ALA A 92 0.17 -3.59 15.24
N ILE A 93 0.37 -2.41 15.82
CA ILE A 93 0.92 -1.23 15.13
C ILE A 93 2.36 -1.50 14.65
N ILE A 94 3.23 -1.98 15.54
CA ILE A 94 4.65 -2.18 15.22
C ILE A 94 4.83 -3.31 14.21
N GLU A 95 4.25 -4.48 14.49
CA GLU A 95 4.44 -5.66 13.63
C GLU A 95 3.71 -5.49 12.29
N GLY A 96 2.58 -4.79 12.27
CA GLY A 96 1.90 -4.41 11.02
C GLY A 96 2.76 -3.49 10.15
N ALA A 97 3.43 -2.50 10.76
CA ALA A 97 4.34 -1.61 10.05
C ALA A 97 5.60 -2.35 9.54
N VAL A 98 6.24 -3.17 10.38
CA VAL A 98 7.41 -3.99 9.99
C VAL A 98 7.05 -4.94 8.86
N PHE A 99 5.95 -5.70 8.99
CA PHE A 99 5.45 -6.59 7.97
C PHE A 99 5.23 -5.87 6.63
N THR A 100 4.63 -4.67 6.67
CA THR A 100 4.38 -3.86 5.48
C THR A 100 5.70 -3.48 4.80
N LEU A 101 6.65 -2.94 5.55
CA LEU A 101 7.93 -2.48 5.01
C LEU A 101 8.77 -3.62 4.42
N GLU A 102 8.82 -4.78 5.10
CA GLU A 102 9.56 -5.94 4.62
C GLU A 102 8.93 -6.55 3.36
N ASN A 103 7.59 -6.73 3.36
CA ASN A 103 6.90 -7.33 2.21
C ASN A 103 6.91 -6.42 0.98
N VAL A 104 6.76 -5.11 1.15
CA VAL A 104 6.81 -4.18 0.02
C VAL A 104 8.20 -4.11 -0.59
N ARG A 105 9.26 -4.12 0.22
CA ARG A 105 10.64 -4.13 -0.27
C ARG A 105 11.03 -5.46 -0.91
N GLY A 106 10.50 -6.56 -0.41
CA GLY A 106 10.80 -7.92 -0.89
C GLY A 106 9.97 -8.38 -2.11
N ASP A 107 8.90 -7.70 -2.46
CA ASP A 107 7.99 -8.08 -3.54
C ASP A 107 7.97 -7.03 -4.65
N ALA A 108 8.48 -7.38 -5.84
CA ALA A 108 8.54 -6.47 -6.98
C ALA A 108 7.16 -5.96 -7.43
N ASN A 109 6.08 -6.73 -7.22
CA ASN A 109 4.72 -6.28 -7.56
C ASN A 109 4.21 -5.24 -6.54
N LEU A 110 4.49 -5.43 -5.25
CA LEU A 110 4.18 -4.43 -4.23
C LEU A 110 5.12 -3.22 -4.33
N GLY A 111 6.39 -3.42 -4.64
CA GLY A 111 7.34 -2.33 -4.90
C GLY A 111 6.90 -1.38 -6.01
N MET A 112 6.18 -1.89 -7.02
CA MET A 112 5.56 -1.03 -8.06
C MET A 112 4.56 -0.02 -7.49
N LEU A 113 3.91 -0.30 -6.35
CA LEU A 113 2.96 0.63 -5.71
C LEU A 113 3.65 1.93 -5.27
N PHE A 114 4.92 1.84 -4.90
CA PHE A 114 5.72 2.93 -4.36
C PHE A 114 6.78 3.44 -5.33
N ALA A 115 6.76 2.96 -6.58
CA ALA A 115 7.61 3.51 -7.63
C ALA A 115 7.25 4.98 -7.92
N PRO A 116 8.23 5.84 -8.26
CA PRO A 116 7.98 7.28 -8.51
C PRO A 116 6.87 7.53 -9.53
N GLU A 117 6.77 6.70 -10.56
CA GLU A 117 5.72 6.78 -11.59
C GLU A 117 4.33 6.52 -11.01
N THR A 118 4.25 5.69 -9.99
CA THR A 118 3.00 5.28 -9.34
C THR A 118 2.57 6.30 -8.29
N VAL A 119 3.52 6.79 -7.48
CA VAL A 119 3.23 7.87 -6.51
C VAL A 119 2.61 9.09 -7.21
N GLY A 120 3.04 9.41 -8.45
CA GLY A 120 2.43 10.46 -9.26
C GLY A 120 1.00 10.18 -9.74
N LEU A 121 0.46 8.96 -9.63
CA LEU A 121 -0.94 8.66 -10.02
C LEU A 121 -1.95 9.34 -9.11
N THR A 122 -1.63 9.50 -7.83
CA THR A 122 -2.52 10.17 -6.87
C THR A 122 -2.85 11.61 -7.24
N THR A 123 -2.04 12.22 -8.12
CA THR A 123 -2.29 13.58 -8.63
C THR A 123 -2.90 13.61 -10.03
N ARG A 124 -2.99 12.47 -10.72
CA ARG A 124 -3.44 12.38 -12.11
C ARG A 124 -4.74 11.62 -12.31
N VAL A 125 -5.10 10.75 -11.38
CA VAL A 125 -6.33 9.94 -11.48
C VAL A 125 -7.30 10.40 -10.41
N GLU A 126 -8.48 10.81 -10.85
CA GLU A 126 -9.57 11.22 -9.95
C GLU A 126 -9.98 10.07 -9.03
N GLY A 127 -10.17 10.35 -7.75
CA GLY A 127 -10.53 9.36 -6.72
C GLY A 127 -9.39 8.45 -6.27
N ALA A 128 -8.17 8.59 -6.83
CA ALA A 128 -7.03 7.76 -6.40
C ALA A 128 -6.58 8.05 -4.96
N PRO A 129 -6.50 9.31 -4.50
CA PRO A 129 -6.15 9.60 -3.10
C PRO A 129 -7.15 8.98 -2.12
N GLU A 130 -8.45 9.11 -2.40
CA GLU A 130 -9.53 8.57 -1.60
C GLU A 130 -9.46 7.04 -1.52
N ALA A 131 -9.32 6.38 -2.67
CA ALA A 131 -9.25 4.92 -2.74
C ALA A 131 -8.02 4.34 -2.00
N LEU A 132 -6.88 5.03 -2.03
CA LEU A 132 -5.69 4.63 -1.27
C LEU A 132 -5.84 4.91 0.23
N PHE A 133 -6.52 5.99 0.59
CA PHE A 133 -6.80 6.31 1.99
C PHE A 133 -7.81 5.34 2.61
N ASP A 134 -8.84 4.92 1.87
CA ASP A 134 -9.80 3.90 2.30
C ASP A 134 -9.11 2.58 2.67
N ILE A 135 -8.06 2.19 1.94
CA ILE A 135 -7.23 1.03 2.28
C ILE A 135 -6.55 1.23 3.65
N SER A 136 -6.04 2.42 3.92
CA SER A 136 -5.43 2.74 5.22
C SER A 136 -6.45 2.64 6.36
N LEU A 137 -7.66 3.15 6.15
CA LEU A 137 -8.76 3.03 7.12
C LEU A 137 -9.17 1.57 7.35
N GLU A 138 -9.26 0.76 6.27
CA GLU A 138 -9.56 -0.69 6.37
C GLU A 138 -8.53 -1.43 7.23
N ILE A 139 -7.26 -1.06 7.14
CA ILE A 139 -6.18 -1.63 7.96
C ILE A 139 -6.29 -1.16 9.42
N MET A 140 -6.49 0.13 9.62
CA MET A 140 -6.41 0.75 10.95
C MET A 140 -7.62 0.49 11.84
N LEU A 141 -8.83 0.34 11.25
CA LEU A 141 -10.07 0.18 12.00
C LEU A 141 -10.01 -0.96 13.04
N PRO A 142 -9.66 -2.22 12.68
CA PRO A 142 -9.62 -3.32 13.66
C PRO A 142 -8.51 -3.14 14.72
N ILE A 143 -7.41 -2.47 14.38
CA ILE A 143 -6.34 -2.16 15.32
C ILE A 143 -6.84 -1.14 16.34
N PHE A 144 -7.57 -0.13 15.89
CA PHE A 144 -8.20 0.87 16.77
C PHE A 144 -9.27 0.27 17.68
N GLU A 145 -10.08 -0.66 17.17
CA GLU A 145 -11.04 -1.41 17.99
C GLU A 145 -10.33 -2.19 19.12
N LEU A 146 -9.20 -2.82 18.81
CA LEU A 146 -8.36 -3.50 19.81
C LEU A 146 -7.83 -2.50 20.85
N GLY A 147 -7.24 -1.39 20.42
CA GLY A 147 -6.68 -0.37 21.31
C GLY A 147 -7.74 0.28 22.22
N ASN A 148 -8.95 0.50 21.71
CA ASN A 148 -10.07 0.97 22.51
C ASN A 148 -10.47 -0.05 23.58
N LYS A 149 -10.54 -1.32 23.21
CA LYS A 149 -10.90 -2.41 24.12
C LYS A 149 -9.90 -2.58 25.25
N GLU A 150 -8.61 -2.39 24.94
CA GLU A 150 -7.51 -2.54 25.91
C GLU A 150 -7.20 -1.26 26.69
N GLY A 151 -7.78 -0.12 26.27
CA GLY A 151 -7.50 1.19 26.89
C GLY A 151 -6.07 1.68 26.61
N GLU A 152 -5.42 1.19 25.53
CA GLU A 152 -4.09 1.63 25.13
C GLU A 152 -4.08 2.93 24.34
N LEU A 153 -5.20 3.29 23.67
CA LEU A 153 -5.26 4.49 22.84
C LEU A 153 -5.13 5.76 23.65
N ARG A 154 -4.41 6.73 23.11
CA ARG A 154 -4.32 8.08 23.66
C ARG A 154 -5.71 8.75 23.62
N GLU A 155 -6.07 9.45 24.71
CA GLU A 155 -7.31 10.19 24.78
C GLU A 155 -7.41 11.24 23.65
N GLY A 156 -8.57 11.30 23.03
CA GLY A 156 -8.89 12.26 21.97
C GLY A 156 -8.24 11.95 20.61
N ILE A 157 -7.64 10.75 20.43
CA ILE A 157 -7.13 10.35 19.13
C ILE A 157 -8.27 9.97 18.19
N ASP A 158 -8.24 10.53 16.98
CA ASP A 158 -9.19 10.22 15.91
C ASP A 158 -8.63 9.14 14.95
N LEU A 159 -9.50 8.22 14.49
CA LEU A 159 -9.12 7.14 13.59
C LEU A 159 -8.64 7.67 12.24
N VAL A 160 -9.28 8.70 11.69
CA VAL A 160 -8.97 9.28 10.38
C VAL A 160 -7.59 9.93 10.43
N ASP A 161 -7.35 10.78 11.44
CA ASP A 161 -6.07 11.46 11.65
C ASP A 161 -4.93 10.45 11.89
N ALA A 162 -5.17 9.43 12.70
CA ALA A 162 -4.19 8.38 12.96
C ALA A 162 -3.89 7.54 11.72
N SER A 163 -4.90 7.23 10.90
CA SER A 163 -4.73 6.50 9.65
C SER A 163 -3.94 7.32 8.63
N GLU A 164 -4.22 8.62 8.52
CA GLU A 164 -3.43 9.53 7.68
C GLU A 164 -1.98 9.61 8.15
N TRP A 165 -1.76 9.76 9.45
CA TRP A 165 -0.42 9.79 10.04
C TRP A 165 0.35 8.49 9.76
N MET A 166 -0.26 7.33 10.00
CA MET A 166 0.33 6.03 9.73
C MET A 166 0.68 5.86 8.24
N MET A 167 -0.24 6.20 7.35
CA MET A 167 -0.01 6.14 5.91
C MET A 167 1.19 7.01 5.50
N ARG A 168 1.29 8.24 6.00
CA ARG A 168 2.42 9.15 5.72
C ARG A 168 3.74 8.58 6.21
N VAL A 169 3.78 8.03 7.44
CA VAL A 169 4.99 7.43 8.00
C VAL A 169 5.43 6.21 7.18
N ILE A 170 4.51 5.30 6.86
CA ILE A 170 4.82 4.11 6.06
C ILE A 170 5.33 4.48 4.67
N ILE A 171 4.66 5.39 3.98
CA ILE A 171 5.11 5.88 2.66
C ILE A 171 6.50 6.51 2.76
N SER A 172 6.73 7.37 3.75
CA SER A 172 8.05 7.99 3.96
C SER A 172 9.15 6.94 4.17
N LEU A 173 8.88 5.91 4.99
CA LEU A 173 9.84 4.84 5.24
C LEU A 173 10.09 3.94 4.01
N LEU A 174 9.15 3.88 3.06
CA LEU A 174 9.29 3.11 1.82
C LEU A 174 10.01 3.88 0.72
N VAL A 175 9.77 5.18 0.61
CA VAL A 175 10.18 6.00 -0.54
C VAL A 175 11.45 6.81 -0.25
N VAL A 176 11.64 7.24 1.00
CA VAL A 176 12.79 8.07 1.35
C VAL A 176 13.98 7.19 1.73
N GLU A 177 15.03 7.23 0.90
CA GLU A 177 16.30 6.59 1.20
C GLU A 177 17.04 7.35 2.31
N VAL A 178 17.60 6.59 3.24
CA VAL A 178 18.42 7.14 4.33
C VAL A 178 19.79 6.45 4.34
N PRO A 179 20.87 7.14 4.82
CA PRO A 179 22.23 6.59 4.78
C PRO A 179 22.43 5.29 5.56
N SER A 180 21.51 4.96 6.46
CA SER A 180 21.60 3.75 7.28
C SER A 180 20.32 2.94 7.17
N GLU A 181 20.39 1.80 6.47
CA GLU A 181 19.31 0.82 6.51
C GLU A 181 19.16 0.22 7.92
N ARG A 182 17.92 -0.04 8.32
CA ARG A 182 17.59 -0.72 9.57
C ARG A 182 17.21 -2.16 9.26
N ASN A 183 17.76 -3.11 10.01
CA ASN A 183 17.19 -4.45 10.04
C ASN A 183 15.84 -4.44 10.78
N ALA A 184 15.12 -5.58 10.78
CA ALA A 184 13.79 -5.68 11.36
C ALA A 184 13.76 -5.29 12.85
N GLU A 185 14.75 -5.71 13.65
CA GLU A 185 14.82 -5.40 15.07
C GLU A 185 15.07 -3.91 15.32
N GLU A 186 16.02 -3.32 14.62
CA GLU A 186 16.28 -1.88 14.67
C GLU A 186 15.07 -1.04 14.20
N LEU A 187 14.30 -1.57 13.26
CA LEU A 187 13.06 -0.95 12.79
C LEU A 187 11.98 -1.00 13.88
N ARG A 188 11.80 -2.12 14.57
CA ARG A 188 10.90 -2.23 15.72
C ARG A 188 11.24 -1.22 16.82
N ILE A 189 12.51 -1.12 17.16
CA ILE A 189 13.00 -0.14 18.15
C ILE A 189 12.69 1.29 17.69
N PHE A 190 12.94 1.59 16.43
CA PHE A 190 12.65 2.91 15.85
C PHE A 190 11.16 3.24 15.92
N LEU A 191 10.29 2.32 15.49
CA LEU A 191 8.84 2.52 15.50
C LEU A 191 8.30 2.65 16.93
N ARG A 192 8.82 1.85 17.86
CA ARG A 192 8.47 1.94 19.28
C ARG A 192 8.83 3.29 19.90
N ASN A 193 9.96 3.85 19.51
CA ASN A 193 10.44 5.12 20.06
C ASN A 193 9.81 6.37 19.40
N PHE A 194 9.44 6.30 18.11
CA PHE A 194 9.07 7.49 17.35
C PHE A 194 7.66 7.46 16.75
N LEU A 195 7.08 6.28 16.52
CA LEU A 195 5.74 6.14 15.99
C LEU A 195 4.71 5.93 17.10
N LEU A 196 4.94 4.91 17.93
CA LEU A 196 3.99 4.46 18.94
C LEU A 196 3.58 5.56 19.94
N PRO A 197 4.49 6.44 20.43
CA PRO A 197 4.13 7.50 21.37
C PRO A 197 3.06 8.49 20.88
N ALA A 198 2.89 8.61 19.56
CA ALA A 198 1.84 9.44 19.00
C ALA A 198 0.43 8.84 19.16
N LEU A 199 0.34 7.52 19.39
CA LEU A 199 -0.91 6.76 19.34
C LEU A 199 -1.39 6.28 20.72
N VAL A 200 -0.46 6.04 21.66
CA VAL A 200 -0.76 5.40 22.96
C VAL A 200 -0.86 6.38 24.10
N ALA A 201 -1.72 6.04 25.09
CA ALA A 201 -1.91 6.83 26.31
C ALA A 201 -0.63 6.87 27.19
N THR A 202 0.06 5.73 27.28
CA THR A 202 1.30 5.60 28.06
C THR A 202 2.42 5.13 27.14
N PRO A 203 3.25 6.06 26.63
CA PRO A 203 4.36 5.67 25.77
C PRO A 203 5.34 4.74 26.52
N PRO A 204 5.82 3.67 25.84
CA PRO A 204 6.84 2.81 26.44
C PRO A 204 8.13 3.59 26.69
N ALA A 205 8.91 3.15 27.69
CA ALA A 205 10.24 3.72 27.92
C ALA A 205 11.10 3.59 26.64
N PRO A 206 11.86 4.63 26.27
CA PRO A 206 12.69 4.58 25.08
C PRO A 206 13.70 3.43 25.14
N VAL A 207 13.76 2.64 24.08
CA VAL A 207 14.76 1.57 23.92
C VAL A 207 15.97 2.15 23.19
N LEU A 208 17.13 2.10 23.81
CA LEU A 208 18.37 2.54 23.15
C LEU A 208 18.80 1.49 22.11
N PRO A 209 19.06 1.87 20.85
CA PRO A 209 19.61 0.96 19.87
C PRO A 209 21.00 0.51 20.34
N GLY A 210 21.21 -0.80 20.45
CA GLY A 210 22.51 -1.36 20.77
C GLY A 210 23.55 -0.97 19.72
N GLY A 211 24.50 -0.13 20.08
CA GLY A 211 25.79 -0.03 19.41
C GLY A 211 25.88 0.68 18.05
N ARG A 212 24.96 1.56 17.68
CA ARG A 212 25.25 2.51 16.56
C ARG A 212 26.27 3.53 17.02
N ALA A 213 27.49 3.45 16.48
CA ALA A 213 28.44 4.55 16.57
C ALA A 213 27.72 5.84 16.11
N ARG A 214 27.62 6.82 17.02
CA ARG A 214 27.14 8.16 16.66
C ARG A 214 28.02 8.63 15.52
N ALA A 215 27.46 8.78 14.31
CA ALA A 215 28.09 9.62 13.31
C ALA A 215 28.27 10.98 14.00
N GLN A 216 29.51 11.36 14.27
CA GLN A 216 29.83 12.67 14.82
C GLN A 216 29.30 13.66 13.80
N VAL A 217 28.20 14.35 14.14
CA VAL A 217 27.83 15.59 13.48
C VAL A 217 28.96 16.54 13.80
N GLY A 218 29.88 16.69 12.84
CA GLY A 218 31.03 17.59 12.98
C GLY A 218 30.51 18.98 13.26
N ALA A 219 30.90 19.51 14.42
CA ALA A 219 30.89 20.95 14.66
C ALA A 219 31.90 21.56 13.71
N GLY A 220 31.40 22.24 12.69
CA GLY A 220 32.15 23.11 11.81
C GLY A 220 31.45 24.47 11.75
#